data_bfe5313ec5049f33665011d44ecb57e7
#
_entry.id   bfe5313ec5049f33665011d44ecb57e7
#
_cell.length_a   1.000
_cell.length_b   1.000
_cell.length_c   1.000
_cell.angle_alpha   90.00
_cell.angle_beta   90.00
_cell.angle_gamma   90.00
#
_symmetry.space_group_name_H-M   'P 1'
#
loop_
_entity.id
_entity.type
_entity.pdbx_description
1 polymer ?
#
loop_
_entity_poly.entity_id
_entity_poly.type
_entity_poly.pdbx_seq_one_letter_code
_entity_poly.pdbx_strand_id
1 'polypeptide(L)' 'MVKFALIIWVCSFLGGQQQCMPPIEFSEVFDSWYECSRAAHKESVKMLSKLGYKYVNDNEIATKYGCQELPTV' A
#
# COMPACT_ATOMS: atom_id res chain seq x y z
N MET A 1 -0.66 -18.63 -16.03
CA MET A 1 0.21 -17.81 -15.19
C MET A 1 -0.61 -17.03 -14.20
N VAL A 2 -0.13 -16.96 -12.98
CA VAL A 2 -0.81 -16.22 -11.91
C VAL A 2 -0.37 -14.76 -11.97
N LYS A 3 -1.32 -13.85 -11.88
CA LYS A 3 -1.05 -12.42 -11.80
C LYS A 3 -1.50 -11.90 -10.45
N PHE A 4 -0.89 -10.80 -10.03
CA PHE A 4 -1.19 -10.19 -8.75
C PHE A 4 -1.58 -8.73 -8.93
N ALA A 5 -2.62 -8.30 -8.21
CA ALA A 5 -3.04 -6.92 -8.18
C ALA A 5 -2.61 -6.30 -6.85
N LEU A 6 -2.16 -5.05 -6.90
CA LEU A 6 -1.67 -4.35 -5.72
C LEU A 6 -2.76 -3.46 -5.13
N ILE A 7 -2.92 -3.57 -3.81
CA ILE A 7 -3.84 -2.74 -3.04
C ILE A 7 -3.05 -2.18 -1.87
N ILE A 8 -3.15 -0.86 -1.64
CA ILE A 8 -2.45 -0.21 -0.53
C ILE A 8 -3.45 0.57 0.32
N TRP A 9 -3.34 0.42 1.64
CA TRP A 9 -4.10 1.20 2.61
C TRP A 9 -3.16 2.16 3.31
N VAL A 10 -3.60 3.41 3.45
CA VAL A 10 -2.89 4.42 4.25
C VAL A 10 -3.61 4.49 5.58
N CYS A 11 -2.89 4.26 6.66
CA CYS A 11 -3.48 4.14 7.97
C CYS A 11 -2.83 5.09 8.97
N SER A 12 -3.63 5.56 9.93
CA SER A 12 -3.14 6.33 11.07
C SER A 12 -3.22 5.44 12.31
N PHE A 13 -2.15 5.48 13.10
CA PHE A 13 -2.09 4.72 14.36
C PHE A 13 -2.09 5.65 15.56
N LEU A 14 -2.50 6.90 15.34
CA LEU A 14 -2.52 7.91 16.40
C LEU A 14 -3.47 7.47 17.51
N GLY A 15 -3.00 7.59 18.75
CA GLY A 15 -3.80 7.21 19.90
C GLY A 15 -3.91 5.70 20.12
N GLY A 16 -3.09 4.93 19.43
CA GLY A 16 -3.08 3.47 19.59
C GLY A 16 -4.20 2.75 18.85
N GLN A 17 -4.99 3.47 18.06
CA GLN A 17 -6.06 2.87 17.28
C GLN A 17 -5.75 3.00 15.80
N GLN A 18 -5.86 1.88 15.08
CA GLN A 18 -5.64 1.87 13.65
C GLN A 18 -6.88 2.39 12.93
N GLN A 19 -6.71 3.44 12.15
CA GLN A 19 -7.76 3.98 11.29
C GLN A 19 -7.20 4.09 9.89
N CYS A 20 -7.79 3.38 8.95
CA CYS A 20 -7.33 3.33 7.58
C CYS A 20 -8.28 4.01 6.63
N MET A 21 -7.71 4.70 5.64
CA MET A 21 -8.49 5.24 4.54
C MET A 21 -8.93 4.09 3.63
N PRO A 22 -9.94 4.33 2.76
CA PRO A 22 -10.31 3.33 1.78
C PRO A 22 -9.10 2.89 0.95
N PRO A 23 -9.04 1.62 0.55
CA PRO A 23 -7.88 1.12 -0.17
C PRO A 23 -7.68 1.78 -1.52
N ILE A 24 -6.44 1.92 -1.90
CA ILE A 24 -6.05 2.41 -3.22
C ILE A 24 -5.74 1.19 -4.08
N GLU A 25 -6.52 0.99 -5.12
CA GLU A 25 -6.33 -0.12 -6.03
C GLU A 25 -5.54 0.35 -7.24
N PHE A 26 -4.46 -0.38 -7.53
CA PHE A 26 -3.61 -0.05 -8.67
C PHE A 26 -4.06 -0.85 -9.89
N SER A 27 -4.07 -0.20 -11.04
CA SER A 27 -4.49 -0.86 -12.29
C SER A 27 -3.40 -1.78 -12.84
N GLU A 28 -2.16 -1.58 -12.41
CA GLU A 28 -1.05 -2.38 -12.87
C GLU A 28 -1.09 -3.76 -12.23
N VAL A 29 -0.77 -4.79 -13.03
CA VAL A 29 -0.69 -6.16 -12.52
C VAL A 29 0.74 -6.65 -12.61
N PHE A 30 1.08 -7.58 -11.73
CA PHE A 30 2.45 -8.07 -11.59
C PHE A 30 2.50 -9.57 -11.81
N ASP A 31 3.61 -10.05 -12.35
CA ASP A 31 3.78 -11.44 -12.69
C ASP A 31 4.17 -12.32 -11.52
N SER A 32 4.61 -11.71 -10.41
CA SER A 32 5.04 -12.47 -9.25
C SER A 32 4.69 -11.71 -7.97
N TRP A 33 4.61 -12.45 -6.87
CA TRP A 33 4.44 -11.87 -5.54
C TRP A 33 5.60 -10.92 -5.23
N TYR A 34 6.82 -11.34 -5.61
CA TYR A 34 8.01 -10.53 -5.36
C TYR A 34 7.92 -9.16 -6.00
N GLU A 35 7.54 -9.12 -7.28
CA GLU A 35 7.42 -7.85 -8.00
C GLU A 35 6.32 -6.99 -7.43
N CYS A 36 5.18 -7.59 -7.05
CA CYS A 36 4.08 -6.88 -6.42
C CYS A 36 4.52 -6.28 -5.09
N SER A 37 5.21 -7.06 -4.27
CA SER A 37 5.69 -6.61 -2.97
C SER A 37 6.71 -5.47 -3.10
N ARG A 38 7.62 -5.57 -4.07
CA ARG A 38 8.57 -4.49 -4.32
C ARG A 38 7.86 -3.20 -4.73
N ALA A 39 6.91 -3.32 -5.64
CA ALA A 39 6.12 -2.17 -6.08
C ALA A 39 5.36 -1.54 -4.91
N ALA A 40 4.82 -2.38 -4.02
CA ALA A 40 4.11 -1.89 -2.84
C ALA A 40 5.00 -1.03 -1.97
N HIS A 41 6.24 -1.47 -1.72
CA HIS A 41 7.17 -0.71 -0.90
C HIS A 41 7.58 0.59 -1.58
N LYS A 42 7.83 0.57 -2.88
CA LYS A 42 8.17 1.77 -3.63
C LYS A 42 7.04 2.78 -3.60
N GLU A 43 5.81 2.35 -3.84
CA GLU A 43 4.65 3.22 -3.82
C GLU A 43 4.38 3.75 -2.41
N SER A 44 4.61 2.94 -1.38
CA SER A 44 4.46 3.38 0.00
C SER A 44 5.44 4.50 0.33
N VAL A 45 6.69 4.39 -0.09
CA VAL A 45 7.69 5.44 0.14
C VAL A 45 7.25 6.73 -0.58
N LYS A 46 6.77 6.62 -1.81
CA LYS A 46 6.29 7.78 -2.55
C LYS A 46 5.13 8.46 -1.83
N MET A 47 4.19 7.69 -1.30
CA MET A 47 3.05 8.24 -0.58
C MET A 47 3.48 8.97 0.67
N LEU A 48 4.37 8.39 1.46
CA LEU A 48 4.89 9.03 2.66
C LEU A 48 5.63 10.31 2.32
N SER A 49 6.39 10.32 1.23
CA SER A 49 7.12 11.51 0.80
C SER A 49 6.17 12.63 0.38
N LYS A 50 5.08 12.29 -0.29
CA LYS A 50 4.09 13.27 -0.72
C LYS A 50 3.34 13.87 0.47
N LEU A 51 3.02 13.05 1.47
CA LEU A 51 2.34 13.53 2.67
C LEU A 51 3.26 14.42 3.51
N GLY A 52 4.56 14.13 3.50
CA GLY A 52 5.55 14.92 4.17
C GLY A 52 5.82 14.51 5.60
N TYR A 53 7.00 14.90 6.09
CA TYR A 53 7.48 14.51 7.41
C TYR A 53 6.50 14.88 8.52
N LYS A 54 6.04 16.12 8.53
CA LYS A 54 5.19 16.63 9.62
C LYS A 54 3.87 15.87 9.69
N TYR A 55 3.20 15.70 8.56
CA TYR A 55 1.91 15.02 8.53
C TYR A 55 2.06 13.56 8.95
N VAL A 56 3.05 12.88 8.38
CA VAL A 56 3.29 11.46 8.69
C VAL A 56 3.62 11.27 10.17
N ASN A 57 4.49 12.14 10.69
CA ASN A 57 4.92 12.03 12.07
C ASN A 57 3.80 12.37 13.06
N ASP A 58 3.07 13.45 12.79
CA ASP A 58 2.04 13.92 13.71
C ASP A 58 0.84 12.96 13.78
N ASN A 59 0.54 12.28 12.69
CA ASN A 59 -0.59 11.38 12.61
C ASN A 59 -0.19 9.90 12.68
N GLU A 60 1.08 9.63 12.86
CA GLU A 60 1.63 8.27 12.93
C GLU A 60 1.11 7.43 11.75
N ILE A 61 1.37 7.95 10.55
CA ILE A 61 0.92 7.32 9.31
C ILE A 61 1.81 6.13 8.95
N ALA A 62 1.17 5.06 8.54
CA ALA A 62 1.87 3.91 7.97
C ALA A 62 1.03 3.36 6.83
N THR A 63 1.65 2.55 6.02
CA THR A 63 0.95 1.90 4.93
C THR A 63 0.93 0.40 5.16
N LYS A 64 -0.13 -0.24 4.68
CA LYS A 64 -0.14 -1.70 4.57
C LYS A 64 -0.57 -2.04 3.17
N TYR A 65 -0.21 -3.23 2.71
CA TYR A 65 -0.51 -3.60 1.34
C TYR A 65 -0.98 -5.05 1.26
N GLY A 66 -1.62 -5.35 0.13
CA GLY A 66 -1.97 -6.71 -0.20
C GLY A 66 -1.68 -6.94 -1.68
N CYS A 67 -1.19 -8.13 -1.98
CA CYS A 67 -1.00 -8.57 -3.35
C CYS A 67 -2.02 -9.65 -3.59
N GLN A 68 -3.10 -9.28 -4.25
CA GLN A 68 -4.23 -10.17 -4.47
C GLN A 68 -4.02 -11.00 -5.71
N GLU A 69 -4.09 -12.31 -5.56
CA GLU A 69 -3.97 -13.20 -6.69
C GLU A 69 -5.19 -13.10 -7.57
N LEU A 70 -4.96 -12.88 -8.85
CA LEU A 70 -6.03 -12.76 -9.82
C LEU A 70 -6.29 -14.12 -10.47
N PRO A 71 -7.57 -14.41 -10.78
CA PRO A 71 -7.86 -15.66 -11.48
C PRO A 71 -7.23 -15.65 -12.85
N THR A 72 -6.68 -16.80 -13.22
CA THR A 72 -6.15 -16.99 -14.56
C THR A 72 -7.28 -17.45 -15.47
N VAL A 73 -7.30 -16.88 -16.65
CA VAL A 73 -8.31 -17.22 -17.65
C VAL A 73 -7.66 -18.10 -18.71
#